data_0b3922cee30a803d95fc6fad3ff892f4
#
_entry.id   0b3922cee30a803d95fc6fad3ff892f4
#
_cell.length_a   1.000
_cell.length_b   1.000
_cell.length_c   1.000
_cell.angle_alpha   90.00
_cell.angle_beta   90.00
_cell.angle_gamma   90.00
#
_symmetry.space_group_name_H-M   'P 1'
#
loop_
_entity.id
_entity.type
_entity.pdbx_description
1 polymer ?
#
loop_
_entity_poly.entity_id
_entity_poly.type
_entity_poly.pdbx_seq_one_letter_code
_entity_poly.pdbx_strand_id
1 'polypeptide(L)'
;MKNIGIKIALFLNYFVFAFLLNSVGTVILQVQRSMDVSKGSASVLEGFKDIPIAIASFILASFLPKIGLKKSMLLGLALVSVFCFITPFTSGFWYFKILFLVIGVSFALIKIAVFATIGLITNNQKEHGSFMGILEGVFMGGILLGNIVFSLFID
;
A
#
# COMPACT_ATOMS: atom_id res chain seq x y z
N MET A 1 -24.69 -13.70 6.26
CA MET A 1 -23.63 -14.11 5.33
C MET A 1 -23.51 -13.25 4.06
N LYS A 2 -24.26 -12.15 3.96
CA LYS A 2 -24.44 -11.33 2.73
C LYS A 2 -23.24 -10.49 2.35
N ASN A 3 -22.07 -10.57 2.68
CA ASN A 3 -20.94 -9.74 2.22
C ASN A 3 -19.55 -10.41 2.44
N ILE A 4 -19.50 -11.75 2.56
CA ILE A 4 -18.24 -12.43 2.89
C ILE A 4 -17.18 -12.24 1.80
N GLY A 5 -17.59 -12.26 0.52
CA GLY A 5 -16.69 -12.02 -0.60
C GLY A 5 -16.08 -10.61 -0.58
N ILE A 6 -16.89 -9.60 -0.21
CA ILE A 6 -16.41 -8.22 -0.07
C ILE A 6 -15.42 -8.14 1.09
N LYS A 7 -15.74 -8.73 2.24
CA LYS A 7 -14.86 -8.74 3.42
C LYS A 7 -13.50 -9.38 3.09
N ILE A 8 -13.50 -10.54 2.42
CA ILE A 8 -12.28 -11.22 1.98
C ILE A 8 -11.47 -10.33 1.02
N ALA A 9 -12.13 -9.71 0.04
CA ALA A 9 -11.47 -8.83 -0.90
C ALA A 9 -10.81 -7.63 -0.20
N LEU A 10 -11.46 -7.04 0.81
CA LEU A 10 -10.88 -5.95 1.60
C LEU A 10 -9.64 -6.40 2.37
N PHE A 11 -9.71 -7.57 3.02
CA PHE A 11 -8.57 -8.14 3.74
C PHE A 11 -7.40 -8.43 2.81
N LEU A 12 -7.64 -9.06 1.67
CA LEU A 12 -6.59 -9.37 0.70
C LEU A 12 -5.93 -8.11 0.15
N ASN A 13 -6.71 -7.09 -0.21
CA ASN A 13 -6.16 -5.82 -0.66
C ASN A 13 -5.25 -5.19 0.41
N TYR A 14 -5.73 -5.14 1.63
CA TYR A 14 -5.01 -4.51 2.73
C TYR A 14 -3.74 -5.29 3.10
N PHE A 15 -3.81 -6.62 3.06
CA PHE A 15 -2.68 -7.52 3.30
C PHE A 15 -1.57 -7.35 2.24
N VAL A 16 -1.94 -7.29 0.95
CA VAL A 16 -0.97 -7.06 -0.14
C VAL A 16 -0.23 -5.74 0.06
N PHE A 17 -0.95 -4.67 0.44
CA PHE A 17 -0.30 -3.38 0.69
C PHE A 17 0.51 -3.36 1.99
N ALA A 18 0.13 -4.11 3.02
CA ALA A 18 0.96 -4.30 4.20
C ALA A 18 2.32 -4.90 3.81
N PHE A 19 2.31 -5.92 2.97
CA PHE A 19 3.51 -6.57 2.48
C PHE A 19 4.37 -5.63 1.62
N LEU A 20 3.75 -4.91 0.68
CA LEU A 20 4.43 -3.94 -0.17
C LEU A 20 5.06 -2.79 0.62
N LEU A 21 4.32 -2.20 1.57
CA LEU A 21 4.84 -1.09 2.38
C LEU A 21 5.98 -1.51 3.28
N ASN A 22 5.96 -2.76 3.76
CA ASN A 22 7.06 -3.30 4.54
C ASN A 22 8.31 -3.58 3.70
N SER A 23 8.14 -3.98 2.43
CA SER A 23 9.26 -4.21 1.52
C SER A 23 10.06 -2.94 1.19
N VAL A 24 9.48 -1.77 1.41
CA VAL A 24 10.09 -0.46 1.14
C VAL A 24 11.45 -0.30 1.82
N GLY A 25 11.57 -0.61 3.10
CA GLY A 25 12.84 -0.54 3.84
C GLY A 25 13.93 -1.42 3.22
N THR A 26 13.56 -2.64 2.83
CA THR A 26 14.43 -3.58 2.16
C THR A 26 14.89 -3.08 0.78
N VAL A 27 13.94 -2.55 -0.02
CA VAL A 27 14.24 -1.97 -1.33
C VAL A 27 15.20 -0.77 -1.19
N ILE A 28 15.00 0.08 -0.18
CA ILE A 28 15.89 1.21 0.10
C ILE A 28 17.31 0.71 0.39
N LEU A 29 17.47 -0.33 1.21
CA LEU A 29 18.78 -0.93 1.52
C LEU A 29 19.45 -1.50 0.26
N GLN A 30 18.69 -2.18 -0.58
CA GLN A 30 19.20 -2.73 -1.84
C GLN A 30 19.61 -1.64 -2.82
N VAL A 31 18.81 -0.61 -2.98
CA VAL A 31 19.12 0.56 -3.82
C VAL A 31 20.39 1.25 -3.32
N GLN A 32 20.53 1.42 -2.00
CA GLN A 32 21.73 2.00 -1.40
C GLN A 32 22.98 1.18 -1.72
N ARG A 33 22.91 -0.16 -1.60
CA ARG A 33 24.05 -1.04 -1.86
C ARG A 33 24.39 -1.16 -3.35
N SER A 34 23.38 -1.26 -4.22
CA SER A 34 23.56 -1.54 -5.65
C SER A 34 23.92 -0.28 -6.47
N MET A 35 23.52 0.89 -6.02
CA MET A 35 23.73 2.17 -6.74
C MET A 35 24.72 3.10 -6.06
N ASP A 36 25.37 2.64 -4.98
CA ASP A 36 26.33 3.43 -4.19
C ASP A 36 25.79 4.82 -3.77
N VAL A 37 24.51 4.85 -3.42
CA VAL A 37 23.80 6.08 -3.04
C VAL A 37 23.97 6.31 -1.54
N SER A 38 24.21 7.56 -1.14
CA SER A 38 24.33 7.92 0.27
C SER A 38 23.07 7.58 1.07
N LYS A 39 23.23 7.29 2.38
CA LYS A 39 22.07 7.01 3.29
C LYS A 39 21.03 8.12 3.25
N GLY A 40 21.46 9.40 3.22
CA GLY A 40 20.57 10.54 3.14
C GLY A 40 19.74 10.54 1.86
N SER A 41 20.36 10.27 0.71
CA SER A 41 19.64 10.20 -0.57
C SER A 41 18.68 9.00 -0.64
N ALA A 42 19.06 7.88 -0.06
CA ALA A 42 18.20 6.69 0.01
C ALA A 42 16.98 6.94 0.91
N SER A 43 17.13 7.62 2.05
CA SER A 43 16.03 7.97 2.95
C SER A 43 15.02 8.94 2.33
N VAL A 44 15.42 9.74 1.33
CA VAL A 44 14.50 10.60 0.58
C VAL A 44 13.40 9.76 -0.13
N LEU A 45 13.70 8.51 -0.50
CA LEU A 45 12.70 7.62 -1.09
C LEU A 45 11.49 7.38 -0.17
N GLU A 46 11.71 7.31 1.15
CA GLU A 46 10.59 7.21 2.11
C GLU A 46 9.66 8.43 2.01
N GLY A 47 10.22 9.63 1.90
CA GLY A 47 9.45 10.85 1.67
C GLY A 47 8.63 10.81 0.39
N PHE A 48 9.17 10.24 -0.70
CA PHE A 48 8.45 10.03 -1.96
C PHE A 48 7.27 9.05 -1.85
N LYS A 49 7.21 8.24 -0.82
CA LYS A 49 6.05 7.39 -0.49
C LYS A 49 5.09 8.11 0.47
N ASP A 50 5.59 8.65 1.57
CA ASP A 50 4.75 9.13 2.69
C ASP A 50 4.06 10.47 2.38
N ILE A 51 4.74 11.40 1.71
CA ILE A 51 4.15 12.66 1.28
C ILE A 51 2.97 12.44 0.31
N PRO A 52 3.12 11.62 -0.76
CA PRO A 52 1.99 11.28 -1.61
C PRO A 52 0.84 10.56 -0.89
N ILE A 53 1.11 9.70 0.10
CA ILE A 53 0.05 9.08 0.91
C ILE A 53 -0.78 10.17 1.60
N ALA A 54 -0.14 11.12 2.24
CA ALA A 54 -0.81 12.20 2.96
C ALA A 54 -1.62 13.08 1.99
N ILE A 55 -1.00 13.63 0.96
CA ILE A 55 -1.62 14.55 0.00
C ILE A 55 -2.76 13.85 -0.76
N ALA A 56 -2.49 12.67 -1.31
CA ALA A 56 -3.47 11.91 -2.06
C ALA A 56 -4.67 11.51 -1.20
N SER A 57 -4.47 11.20 0.09
CA SER A 57 -5.55 10.87 1.01
C SER A 57 -6.55 12.03 1.15
N PHE A 58 -6.09 13.25 1.27
CA PHE A 58 -6.98 14.44 1.33
C PHE A 58 -7.71 14.67 0.02
N ILE A 59 -7.01 14.65 -1.10
CA ILE A 59 -7.58 14.92 -2.42
C ILE A 59 -8.57 13.82 -2.81
N LEU A 60 -8.17 12.56 -2.68
CA LEU A 60 -8.95 11.43 -3.14
C LEU A 60 -10.20 11.19 -2.30
N ALA A 61 -10.21 11.55 -1.01
CA ALA A 61 -11.40 11.44 -0.18
C ALA A 61 -12.62 12.16 -0.80
N SER A 62 -12.40 13.30 -1.46
CA SER A 62 -13.44 14.08 -2.13
C SER A 62 -13.87 13.50 -3.49
N PHE A 63 -12.97 12.80 -4.19
CA PHE A 63 -13.21 12.28 -5.53
C PHE A 63 -13.66 10.80 -5.56
N LEU A 64 -13.35 10.05 -4.53
CA LEU A 64 -13.62 8.61 -4.46
C LEU A 64 -15.11 8.24 -4.69
N PRO A 65 -16.09 8.97 -4.15
CA PRO A 65 -17.49 8.68 -4.42
C PRO A 65 -17.87 8.78 -5.90
N LYS A 66 -17.18 9.65 -6.65
CA LYS A 66 -17.40 9.84 -8.11
C LYS A 66 -16.75 8.74 -8.94
N ILE A 67 -15.58 8.26 -8.53
CA ILE A 67 -14.83 7.19 -9.23
C ILE A 67 -15.46 5.81 -8.95
N GLY A 68 -15.96 5.63 -7.74
CA GLY A 68 -16.50 4.37 -7.23
C GLY A 68 -15.45 3.53 -6.50
N LEU A 69 -15.82 3.01 -5.34
CA LEU A 69 -14.89 2.34 -4.41
C LEU A 69 -14.18 1.13 -5.03
N LYS A 70 -14.93 0.28 -5.74
CA LYS A 70 -14.37 -0.90 -6.43
C LYS A 70 -13.34 -0.51 -7.50
N LYS A 71 -13.65 0.50 -8.30
CA LYS A 71 -12.75 0.98 -9.37
C LYS A 71 -11.48 1.57 -8.77
N SER A 72 -11.58 2.30 -7.67
CA SER A 72 -10.43 2.88 -6.97
C SER A 72 -9.49 1.81 -6.44
N MET A 73 -10.01 0.72 -5.85
CA MET A 73 -9.20 -0.41 -5.42
C MET A 73 -8.50 -1.10 -6.59
N LEU A 74 -9.21 -1.33 -7.70
CA LEU A 74 -8.65 -1.94 -8.91
C LEU A 74 -7.57 -1.05 -9.53
N LEU A 75 -7.79 0.27 -9.60
CA LEU A 75 -6.80 1.22 -10.11
C LEU A 75 -5.54 1.24 -9.25
N GLY A 76 -5.67 1.27 -7.92
CA GLY A 76 -4.52 1.21 -7.01
C GLY A 76 -3.71 -0.07 -7.18
N LEU A 77 -4.38 -1.23 -7.24
CA LEU A 77 -3.70 -2.52 -7.49
C LEU A 77 -3.04 -2.57 -8.87
N ALA A 78 -3.74 -2.13 -9.92
CA ALA A 78 -3.21 -2.14 -11.29
C ALA A 78 -1.96 -1.25 -11.41
N LEU A 79 -2.02 -0.03 -10.86
CA LEU A 79 -0.88 0.90 -10.88
C LEU A 79 0.35 0.28 -10.22
N VAL A 80 0.21 -0.20 -8.99
CA VAL A 80 1.36 -0.78 -8.28
C VAL A 80 1.89 -2.03 -8.97
N SER A 81 1.00 -2.89 -9.49
CA SER A 81 1.40 -4.12 -10.20
C SER A 81 2.20 -3.83 -11.46
N VAL A 82 1.76 -2.85 -12.26
CA VAL A 82 2.47 -2.44 -13.48
C VAL A 82 3.87 -1.91 -13.14
N PHE A 83 3.99 -1.02 -12.17
CA PHE A 83 5.28 -0.45 -11.79
C PHE A 83 6.20 -1.50 -11.15
N CYS A 84 5.69 -2.39 -10.31
CA CYS A 84 6.48 -3.50 -9.77
C CYS A 84 6.96 -4.44 -10.89
N PHE A 85 6.13 -4.70 -11.90
CA PHE A 85 6.52 -5.54 -13.05
C PHE A 85 7.61 -4.91 -13.91
N ILE A 86 7.61 -3.57 -14.05
CA ILE A 86 8.63 -2.83 -14.83
C ILE A 86 9.97 -2.76 -14.06
N THR A 87 9.97 -2.88 -12.73
CA THR A 87 11.16 -2.71 -11.88
C THR A 87 12.39 -3.51 -12.35
N PRO A 88 12.30 -4.81 -12.72
CA PRO A 88 13.48 -5.56 -13.17
C PRO A 88 14.11 -5.07 -14.47
N PHE A 89 13.36 -4.31 -15.29
CA PHE A 89 13.80 -3.82 -16.60
C PHE A 89 14.35 -2.39 -16.55
N THR A 90 14.34 -1.76 -15.38
CA THR A 90 14.77 -0.37 -15.21
C THR A 90 15.98 -0.30 -14.28
N SER A 91 16.96 0.51 -14.68
CA SER A 91 18.13 0.82 -13.88
C SER A 91 18.20 2.34 -13.67
N GLY A 92 18.10 2.79 -12.45
CA GLY A 92 18.26 4.21 -12.15
C GLY A 92 17.53 4.65 -10.88
N PHE A 93 18.19 5.47 -10.09
CA PHE A 93 17.63 5.97 -8.83
C PHE A 93 16.33 6.78 -9.01
N TRP A 94 16.17 7.47 -10.15
CA TRP A 94 14.95 8.21 -10.50
C TRP A 94 13.71 7.31 -10.61
N TYR A 95 13.89 6.11 -11.15
CA TYR A 95 12.79 5.15 -11.24
C TYR A 95 12.23 4.79 -9.87
N PHE A 96 13.10 4.57 -8.89
CA PHE A 96 12.66 4.24 -7.53
C PHE A 96 11.88 5.38 -6.87
N LYS A 97 12.21 6.65 -7.14
CA LYS A 97 11.40 7.79 -6.69
C LYS A 97 9.97 7.72 -7.25
N ILE A 98 9.84 7.43 -8.56
CA ILE A 98 8.54 7.28 -9.21
C ILE A 98 7.80 6.05 -8.66
N LEU A 99 8.47 4.93 -8.50
CA LEU A 99 7.90 3.71 -7.93
C LEU A 99 7.32 3.97 -6.53
N PHE A 100 8.07 4.64 -5.66
CA PHE A 100 7.63 4.95 -4.30
C PHE A 100 6.45 5.94 -4.29
N LEU A 101 6.48 6.94 -5.17
CA LEU A 101 5.34 7.84 -5.36
C LEU A 101 4.09 7.08 -5.77
N VAL A 102 4.20 6.16 -6.75
CA VAL A 102 3.09 5.32 -7.22
C VAL A 102 2.58 4.41 -6.11
N ILE A 103 3.47 3.79 -5.33
CA ILE A 103 3.08 2.97 -4.16
C ILE A 103 2.29 3.82 -3.17
N GLY A 104 2.76 5.04 -2.87
CA GLY A 104 2.09 5.95 -1.95
C GLY A 104 0.69 6.35 -2.42
N VAL A 105 0.54 6.77 -3.66
CA VAL A 105 -0.76 7.14 -4.25
C VAL A 105 -1.70 5.94 -4.31
N SER A 106 -1.20 4.78 -4.73
CA SER A 106 -1.99 3.54 -4.80
C SER A 106 -2.47 3.10 -3.42
N PHE A 107 -1.63 3.21 -2.40
CA PHE A 107 -2.03 2.90 -1.02
C PHE A 107 -3.09 3.86 -0.51
N ALA A 108 -2.98 5.17 -0.78
CA ALA A 108 -3.99 6.14 -0.42
C ALA A 108 -5.35 5.82 -1.06
N LEU A 109 -5.38 5.48 -2.36
CA LEU A 109 -6.58 5.05 -3.06
C LEU A 109 -7.25 3.86 -2.38
N ILE A 110 -6.47 2.83 -2.08
CA ILE A 110 -6.98 1.59 -1.49
C ILE A 110 -7.42 1.81 -0.04
N LYS A 111 -6.62 2.49 0.77
CA LYS A 111 -6.95 2.76 2.17
C LYS A 111 -8.30 3.47 2.30
N ILE A 112 -8.51 4.55 1.56
CA ILE A 112 -9.75 5.31 1.61
C ILE A 112 -10.92 4.49 1.08
N ALA A 113 -10.73 3.77 -0.04
CA ALA A 113 -11.78 2.94 -0.62
C ALA A 113 -12.19 1.78 0.30
N VAL A 114 -11.23 1.14 0.97
CA VAL A 114 -11.47 0.09 1.95
C VAL A 114 -12.25 0.63 3.14
N PHE A 115 -11.82 1.75 3.74
CA PHE A 115 -12.48 2.35 4.90
C PHE A 115 -13.90 2.82 4.56
N ALA A 116 -14.09 3.46 3.40
CA ALA A 116 -15.42 3.84 2.93
C ALA A 116 -16.32 2.61 2.69
N THR A 117 -15.77 1.52 2.15
CA THR A 117 -16.53 0.27 1.94
C THR A 117 -16.95 -0.35 3.26
N ILE A 118 -16.09 -0.34 4.28
CA ILE A 118 -16.44 -0.84 5.62
C ILE A 118 -17.62 -0.06 6.19
N GLY A 119 -17.62 1.28 6.04
CA GLY A 119 -18.75 2.11 6.48
C GLY A 119 -20.08 1.76 5.81
N LEU A 120 -20.04 1.25 4.57
CA LEU A 120 -21.25 0.84 3.83
C LEU A 120 -21.74 -0.58 4.17
N ILE A 121 -20.87 -1.46 4.64
CA ILE A 121 -21.21 -2.88 4.90
C ILE A 121 -21.45 -3.20 6.38
N THR A 122 -21.19 -2.25 7.27
CA THR A 122 -21.40 -2.37 8.72
C THR A 122 -22.70 -1.65 9.13
N ASN A 123 -23.47 -2.28 10.04
CA ASN A 123 -24.79 -1.80 10.42
C ASN A 123 -24.78 -0.87 11.66
N ASN A 124 -23.73 -0.93 12.45
CA ASN A 124 -23.59 -0.15 13.69
C ASN A 124 -22.13 0.15 14.00
N GLN A 125 -21.92 1.08 14.90
CA GLN A 125 -20.59 1.59 15.26
C GLN A 125 -19.69 0.53 15.91
N LYS A 126 -20.28 -0.43 16.64
CA LYS A 126 -19.55 -1.54 17.27
C LYS A 126 -19.01 -2.51 16.21
N GLU A 127 -19.83 -2.87 15.23
CA GLU A 127 -19.42 -3.72 14.10
C GLU A 127 -18.34 -3.02 13.24
N HIS A 128 -18.53 -1.73 12.99
CA HIS A 128 -17.54 -0.91 12.26
C HIS A 128 -16.19 -0.93 12.97
N GLY A 129 -16.13 -0.58 14.24
CA GLY A 129 -14.90 -0.55 15.02
C GLY A 129 -14.22 -1.93 15.13
N SER A 130 -15.02 -2.99 15.34
CA SER A 130 -14.49 -4.36 15.37
C SER A 130 -13.88 -4.77 14.03
N PHE A 131 -14.54 -4.46 12.91
CA PHE A 131 -14.03 -4.80 11.58
C PHE A 131 -12.75 -4.02 11.25
N MET A 132 -12.70 -2.73 11.57
CA MET A 132 -11.50 -1.91 11.43
C MET A 132 -10.34 -2.47 12.25
N GLY A 133 -10.58 -2.84 13.52
CA GLY A 133 -9.55 -3.43 14.37
C GLY A 133 -8.98 -4.74 13.82
N ILE A 134 -9.84 -5.61 13.29
CA ILE A 134 -9.39 -6.87 12.66
C ILE A 134 -8.59 -6.56 11.38
N LEU A 135 -9.03 -5.61 10.57
CA LEU A 135 -8.35 -5.21 9.35
C LEU A 135 -6.93 -4.67 9.64
N GLU A 136 -6.80 -3.79 10.62
CA GLU A 136 -5.50 -3.27 11.06
C GLU A 136 -4.63 -4.38 11.69
N GLY A 137 -5.23 -5.33 12.40
CA GLY A 137 -4.54 -6.53 12.90
C GLY A 137 -3.96 -7.39 11.76
N VAL A 138 -4.74 -7.62 10.70
CA VAL A 138 -4.28 -8.33 9.49
C VAL A 138 -3.17 -7.55 8.78
N PHE A 139 -3.26 -6.22 8.76
CA PHE A 139 -2.22 -5.36 8.21
C PHE A 139 -0.90 -5.51 8.97
N MET A 140 -0.94 -5.45 10.30
CA MET A 140 0.24 -5.67 11.15
C MET A 140 0.81 -7.08 11.00
N GLY A 141 -0.06 -8.09 10.87
CA GLY A 141 0.35 -9.47 10.55
C GLY A 141 1.06 -9.56 9.19
N GLY A 142 0.59 -8.83 8.18
CA GLY A 142 1.23 -8.73 6.87
C GLY A 142 2.62 -8.10 6.93
N ILE A 143 2.79 -7.05 7.74
CA ILE A 143 4.10 -6.43 8.00
C ILE A 143 5.05 -7.44 8.65
N LEU A 144 4.60 -8.16 9.68
CA LEU A 144 5.41 -9.16 10.38
C LEU A 144 5.86 -10.27 9.44
N LEU A 145 4.93 -10.84 8.66
CA LEU A 145 5.24 -11.87 7.67
C LEU A 145 6.19 -11.35 6.59
N GLY A 146 6.02 -10.11 6.14
CA GLY A 146 6.93 -9.46 5.20
C GLY A 146 8.35 -9.41 5.75
N ASN A 147 8.55 -8.99 6.99
CA ASN A 147 9.86 -8.97 7.63
C ASN A 147 10.50 -10.36 7.68
N ILE A 148 9.75 -11.39 8.06
CA ILE A 148 10.25 -12.77 8.11
C ILE A 148 10.66 -13.25 6.73
N VAL A 149 9.81 -13.05 5.71
CA VAL A 149 10.11 -13.47 4.34
C VAL A 149 11.36 -12.75 3.82
N PHE A 150 11.44 -11.43 3.98
CA PHE A 150 12.60 -10.67 3.50
C PHE A 150 13.88 -11.04 4.23
N SER A 151 13.84 -11.34 5.53
CA SER A 151 15.04 -11.79 6.27
C SER A 151 15.56 -13.14 5.78
N LEU A 152 14.72 -14.00 5.21
CA LEU A 152 15.12 -15.29 4.65
C LEU A 152 15.76 -15.19 3.25
N PHE A 153 15.54 -14.09 2.53
CA PHE A 153 16.01 -13.91 1.14
C PHE A 153 17.13 -12.88 0.98
N ILE A 154 17.50 -12.15 2.05
CA ILE A 154 18.41 -11.00 1.97
C ILE A 154 19.71 -11.21 2.78
N ASP A 155 19.97 -12.39 3.29
CA ASP A 155 21.26 -12.73 3.90
C ASP A 155 22.41 -12.78 2.89
#